data_c134c9205c87f04c6b871a224e1ce6ac
#
_entry.id   c134c9205c87f04c6b871a224e1ce6ac
#
_cell.length_a   1.000
_cell.length_b   1.000
_cell.length_c   1.000
_cell.angle_alpha   90.00
_cell.angle_beta   90.00
_cell.angle_gamma   90.00
#
_symmetry.space_group_name_H-M   'P 1'
#
loop_
_entity.id
_entity.type
_entity.pdbx_description
1 polymer ?
#
loop_
_entity_poly.entity_id
_entity_poly.type
_entity_poly.pdbx_seq_one_letter_code
_entity_poly.pdbx_strand_id
1 'polypeptide(L)'
;MIPLTLIDTADLPDGGTLRLMHRGADFVILFGRNELMSSRLRGSEEALATLGCAKLGSKAKATVLIGGLGMGFTLRAAQAVLPATARIVVAELVPEIVTWAKGPLAHLFEDCLDDPRVSIALGDVRDPIVAGAGRYDAILLDVDNGPDGLIHVANDRLYGGAGLRAAYAALAPGGVLAVWSAYPDKAFAERLGRAGFVVDERKVRATGGRKGAHHIVWLASRAG
;
A
#
# COMPACT_ATOMS: atom_id res chain seq x y z
N MET A 1 4.08 -25.24 21.75
CA MET A 1 4.15 -24.25 20.64
C MET A 1 2.73 -24.06 20.09
N ILE A 2 2.22 -22.84 20.02
CA ILE A 2 0.87 -22.58 19.49
C ILE A 2 0.90 -22.85 17.97
N PRO A 3 0.02 -23.72 17.43
CA PRO A 3 0.00 -24.03 16.01
C PRO A 3 -0.48 -22.83 15.19
N LEU A 4 -0.06 -22.79 13.93
CA LEU A 4 -0.60 -21.88 12.93
C LEU A 4 -1.87 -22.50 12.36
N THR A 5 -3.02 -21.83 12.50
CA THR A 5 -4.35 -22.34 12.14
C THR A 5 -4.92 -21.53 11.00
N LEU A 6 -5.49 -22.22 10.00
CA LEU A 6 -6.20 -21.59 8.89
C LEU A 6 -7.54 -21.00 9.39
N ILE A 7 -7.81 -19.76 8.99
CA ILE A 7 -9.10 -19.08 9.20
C ILE A 7 -9.92 -19.12 7.93
N ASP A 8 -9.32 -18.68 6.80
CA ASP A 8 -10.04 -18.53 5.53
C ASP A 8 -9.06 -18.51 4.34
N THR A 9 -9.60 -18.59 3.13
CA THR A 9 -8.84 -18.55 1.87
C THR A 9 -9.49 -17.59 0.88
N ALA A 10 -8.69 -16.98 0.00
CA ALA A 10 -9.15 -16.15 -1.10
C ALA A 10 -8.36 -16.46 -2.38
N ASP A 11 -9.07 -16.67 -3.48
CA ASP A 11 -8.42 -16.91 -4.76
C ASP A 11 -8.08 -15.59 -5.47
N LEU A 12 -6.87 -15.52 -6.02
CA LEU A 12 -6.42 -14.35 -6.78
C LEU A 12 -6.92 -14.44 -8.23
N PRO A 13 -7.27 -13.29 -8.86
CA PRO A 13 -7.73 -13.25 -10.24
C PRO A 13 -6.74 -13.86 -11.25
N ASP A 14 -5.44 -13.67 -11.02
CA ASP A 14 -4.36 -14.19 -11.89
C ASP A 14 -3.86 -15.58 -11.45
N GLY A 15 -4.59 -16.23 -10.55
CA GLY A 15 -4.30 -17.58 -10.03
C GLY A 15 -3.51 -17.58 -8.73
N GLY A 16 -3.66 -18.69 -8.01
CA GLY A 16 -3.11 -18.85 -6.65
C GLY A 16 -4.10 -18.44 -5.57
N THR A 17 -3.78 -18.79 -4.33
CA THR A 17 -4.69 -18.65 -3.20
C THR A 17 -3.98 -17.99 -2.04
N LEU A 18 -4.57 -16.91 -1.52
CA LEU A 18 -4.21 -16.33 -0.23
C LEU A 18 -4.79 -17.17 0.90
N ARG A 19 -4.07 -17.28 1.99
CA ARG A 19 -4.53 -17.96 3.20
C ARG A 19 -4.38 -17.03 4.39
N LEU A 20 -5.50 -16.73 5.03
CA LEU A 20 -5.50 -16.04 6.31
C LEU A 20 -5.29 -17.06 7.42
N MET A 21 -4.23 -16.89 8.17
CA MET A 21 -3.83 -17.77 9.26
C MET A 21 -3.74 -16.98 10.56
N HIS A 22 -3.87 -17.67 11.70
CA HIS A 22 -3.57 -17.08 13.00
C HIS A 22 -2.71 -18.01 13.88
N ARG A 23 -1.96 -17.40 14.79
CA ARG A 23 -1.20 -18.07 15.85
C ARG A 23 -1.38 -17.28 17.16
N GLY A 24 -2.25 -17.74 18.04
CA GLY A 24 -2.65 -16.94 19.20
C GLY A 24 -3.32 -15.65 18.75
N ALA A 25 -2.79 -14.51 19.17
CA ALA A 25 -3.28 -13.18 18.77
C ALA A 25 -2.68 -12.64 17.46
N ASP A 26 -1.69 -13.33 16.89
CA ASP A 26 -1.02 -12.89 15.66
C ASP A 26 -1.72 -13.44 14.42
N PHE A 27 -1.87 -12.60 13.40
CA PHE A 27 -2.43 -12.95 12.10
C PHE A 27 -1.37 -12.85 11.01
N VAL A 28 -1.48 -13.72 10.01
CA VAL A 28 -0.57 -13.79 8.86
C VAL A 28 -1.38 -14.06 7.61
N ILE A 29 -1.09 -13.33 6.53
CA ILE A 29 -1.59 -13.64 5.19
C ILE A 29 -0.44 -14.30 4.43
N LEU A 30 -0.68 -15.51 3.92
CA LEU A 30 0.28 -16.30 3.14
C LEU A 30 -0.15 -16.41 1.69
N PHE A 31 0.83 -16.35 0.77
CA PHE A 31 0.68 -16.76 -0.61
C PHE A 31 1.62 -17.94 -0.87
N GLY A 32 1.05 -19.09 -1.19
CA GLY A 32 1.83 -20.32 -1.23
C GLY A 32 2.52 -20.61 0.12
N ARG A 33 3.87 -20.58 0.14
CA ARG A 33 4.67 -20.74 1.36
C ARG A 33 5.24 -19.43 1.89
N ASN A 34 4.98 -18.32 1.19
CA ASN A 34 5.56 -17.03 1.53
C ASN A 34 4.59 -16.20 2.39
N GLU A 35 5.13 -15.55 3.42
CA GLU A 35 4.42 -14.56 4.19
C GLU A 35 4.36 -13.27 3.38
N LEU A 36 3.14 -12.83 3.02
CA LEU A 36 2.91 -11.53 2.41
C LEU A 36 2.80 -10.45 3.46
N MET A 37 2.11 -10.75 4.56
CA MET A 37 1.80 -9.77 5.58
C MET A 37 1.64 -10.43 6.96
N SER A 38 2.04 -9.70 8.00
CA SER A 38 1.91 -10.15 9.39
C SER A 38 1.44 -9.00 10.29
N SER A 39 0.51 -9.28 11.20
CA SER A 39 0.02 -8.27 12.15
C SER A 39 1.11 -7.73 13.10
N ARG A 40 2.26 -8.38 13.18
CA ARG A 40 3.41 -7.96 14.00
C ARG A 40 4.35 -6.99 13.30
N LEU A 41 4.32 -6.94 11.97
CA LEU A 41 5.25 -6.16 11.15
C LEU A 41 4.47 -5.06 10.43
N ARG A 42 4.24 -3.94 11.09
CA ARG A 42 3.42 -2.83 10.59
C ARG A 42 4.20 -1.52 10.40
N GLY A 43 5.41 -1.45 10.94
CA GLY A 43 6.13 -0.18 11.00
C GLY A 43 6.53 0.40 9.66
N SER A 44 6.79 -0.43 8.64
CA SER A 44 7.13 0.02 7.30
C SER A 44 5.92 0.51 6.51
N GLU A 45 4.76 -0.10 6.70
CA GLU A 45 3.49 0.32 6.09
C GLU A 45 3.00 1.63 6.73
N GLU A 46 3.14 1.77 8.06
CA GLU A 46 2.89 3.03 8.76
C GLU A 46 3.84 4.13 8.27
N ALA A 47 5.12 3.80 8.02
CA ALA A 47 6.09 4.73 7.48
C ALA A 47 5.77 5.14 6.03
N LEU A 48 5.28 4.22 5.18
CA LEU A 48 4.83 4.52 3.82
C LEU A 48 3.80 5.66 3.85
N ALA A 49 2.77 5.51 4.67
CA ALA A 49 1.71 6.52 4.78
C ALA A 49 2.24 7.85 5.38
N THR A 50 2.98 7.78 6.48
CA THR A 50 3.49 8.97 7.16
C THR A 50 4.42 9.76 6.26
N LEU A 51 5.37 9.10 5.58
CA LEU A 51 6.32 9.75 4.67
C LEU A 51 5.64 10.24 3.38
N GLY A 52 4.74 9.44 2.80
CA GLY A 52 4.01 9.80 1.59
C GLY A 52 3.07 10.99 1.82
N CYS A 53 2.43 11.08 2.97
CA CYS A 53 1.53 12.17 3.31
C CYS A 53 2.24 13.40 3.91
N ALA A 54 3.48 13.28 4.38
CA ALA A 54 4.20 14.39 5.01
C ALA A 54 4.34 15.63 4.11
N LYS A 55 4.50 15.41 2.80
CA LYS A 55 4.61 16.48 1.80
C LYS A 55 3.28 17.18 1.49
N LEU A 56 2.15 16.61 1.88
CA LEU A 56 0.84 17.24 1.68
C LEU A 56 0.60 18.40 2.64
N GLY A 57 1.38 18.47 3.74
CA GLY A 57 1.39 19.56 4.69
C GLY A 57 -0.02 19.87 5.22
N SER A 58 -0.36 21.16 5.21
CA SER A 58 -1.67 21.68 5.62
C SER A 58 -2.70 21.72 4.48
N LYS A 59 -2.53 20.94 3.39
CA LYS A 59 -3.48 20.95 2.28
C LYS A 59 -4.86 20.50 2.75
N ALA A 60 -5.78 21.44 2.88
CA ALA A 60 -7.08 21.24 3.50
C ALA A 60 -7.98 20.19 2.79
N LYS A 61 -7.77 19.94 1.50
CA LYS A 61 -8.57 19.00 0.68
C LYS A 61 -7.66 18.06 -0.10
N ALA A 62 -6.82 17.31 0.63
CA ALA A 62 -5.97 16.31 0.01
C ALA A 62 -6.78 15.11 -0.48
N THR A 63 -6.46 14.60 -1.68
CA THR A 63 -7.00 13.34 -2.20
C THR A 63 -5.87 12.32 -2.28
N VAL A 64 -6.01 11.22 -1.55
CA VAL A 64 -5.01 10.16 -1.44
C VAL A 64 -5.59 8.87 -2.00
N LEU A 65 -4.83 8.19 -2.87
CA LEU A 65 -5.11 6.83 -3.31
C LEU A 65 -4.16 5.87 -2.60
N ILE A 66 -4.70 4.83 -2.01
CA ILE A 66 -3.94 3.73 -1.42
C ILE A 66 -4.20 2.48 -2.26
N GLY A 67 -3.16 1.85 -2.78
CA GLY A 67 -3.22 0.55 -3.43
C GLY A 67 -2.90 -0.54 -2.40
N GLY A 68 -3.86 -1.45 -2.20
CA GLY A 68 -3.83 -2.50 -1.20
C GLY A 68 -4.44 -2.07 0.14
N LEU A 69 -5.38 -2.87 0.64
CA LEU A 69 -5.96 -2.70 1.97
C LEU A 69 -5.17 -3.49 3.02
N GLY A 70 -4.80 -4.73 2.67
CA GLY A 70 -4.04 -5.62 3.53
C GLY A 70 -4.62 -5.77 4.93
N MET A 71 -3.83 -5.47 5.95
CA MET A 71 -4.27 -5.43 7.36
C MET A 71 -4.58 -4.01 7.87
N GLY A 72 -4.71 -3.02 6.97
CA GLY A 72 -5.17 -1.66 7.28
C GLY A 72 -4.11 -0.72 7.86
N PHE A 73 -2.85 -1.12 7.96
CA PHE A 73 -1.82 -0.31 8.62
C PHE A 73 -1.51 0.98 7.87
N THR A 74 -1.38 0.91 6.54
CA THR A 74 -1.19 2.09 5.67
C THR A 74 -2.40 3.02 5.74
N LEU A 75 -3.62 2.48 5.71
CA LEU A 75 -4.85 3.28 5.83
C LEU A 75 -4.92 4.01 7.18
N ARG A 76 -4.76 3.30 8.30
CA ARG A 76 -4.81 3.88 9.64
C ARG A 76 -3.75 4.97 9.84
N ALA A 77 -2.53 4.72 9.37
CA ALA A 77 -1.46 5.71 9.45
C ALA A 77 -1.75 6.96 8.59
N ALA A 78 -2.34 6.78 7.40
CA ALA A 78 -2.77 7.91 6.55
C ALA A 78 -3.86 8.73 7.23
N GLN A 79 -4.88 8.08 7.83
CA GLN A 79 -5.95 8.77 8.56
C GLN A 79 -5.44 9.59 9.73
N ALA A 80 -4.42 9.09 10.44
CA ALA A 80 -3.84 9.77 11.60
C ALA A 80 -3.11 11.08 11.24
N VAL A 81 -2.59 11.21 10.01
CA VAL A 81 -1.80 12.38 9.59
C VAL A 81 -2.55 13.30 8.62
N LEU A 82 -3.65 12.85 8.03
CA LEU A 82 -4.43 13.63 7.08
C LEU A 82 -5.53 14.44 7.78
N PRO A 83 -5.85 15.66 7.27
CA PRO A 83 -6.93 16.46 7.83
C PRO A 83 -8.31 15.81 7.69
N ALA A 84 -9.26 16.20 8.53
CA ALA A 84 -10.64 15.69 8.50
C ALA A 84 -11.37 15.92 7.16
N THR A 85 -10.89 16.84 6.35
CA THR A 85 -11.43 17.18 5.02
C THR A 85 -10.74 16.46 3.87
N ALA A 86 -9.76 15.58 4.15
CA ALA A 86 -9.12 14.75 3.14
C ALA A 86 -10.10 13.70 2.57
N ARG A 87 -9.79 13.20 1.39
CA ARG A 87 -10.46 12.05 0.79
C ARG A 87 -9.45 10.93 0.60
N ILE A 88 -9.77 9.74 1.07
CA ILE A 88 -8.93 8.55 0.99
C ILE A 88 -9.69 7.50 0.17
N VAL A 89 -9.11 7.08 -0.95
CA VAL A 89 -9.60 5.97 -1.75
C VAL A 89 -8.65 4.81 -1.56
N VAL A 90 -9.16 3.66 -1.13
CA VAL A 90 -8.38 2.41 -1.03
C VAL A 90 -8.83 1.49 -2.16
N ALA A 91 -7.92 1.16 -3.07
CA ALA A 91 -8.15 0.16 -4.11
C ALA A 91 -7.69 -1.21 -3.60
N GLU A 92 -8.60 -2.17 -3.54
CA GLU A 92 -8.31 -3.54 -3.09
C GLU A 92 -8.76 -4.53 -4.17
N LEU A 93 -7.81 -5.37 -4.61
CA LEU A 93 -8.04 -6.33 -5.68
C LEU A 93 -8.87 -7.52 -5.24
N VAL A 94 -8.70 -7.96 -3.98
CA VAL A 94 -9.25 -9.19 -3.42
C VAL A 94 -10.42 -8.88 -2.49
N PRO A 95 -11.69 -9.14 -2.89
CA PRO A 95 -12.85 -8.80 -2.06
C PRO A 95 -12.84 -9.44 -0.67
N GLU A 96 -12.23 -10.63 -0.55
CA GLU A 96 -12.11 -11.36 0.71
C GLU A 96 -11.27 -10.60 1.73
N ILE A 97 -10.28 -9.82 1.31
CA ILE A 97 -9.50 -8.94 2.22
C ILE A 97 -10.44 -7.96 2.93
N VAL A 98 -11.41 -7.39 2.21
CA VAL A 98 -12.41 -6.50 2.81
C VAL A 98 -13.34 -7.26 3.76
N THR A 99 -13.69 -8.50 3.42
CA THR A 99 -14.47 -9.38 4.29
C THR A 99 -13.69 -9.72 5.57
N TRP A 100 -12.40 -10.05 5.45
CA TRP A 100 -11.53 -10.32 6.59
C TRP A 100 -11.36 -9.09 7.48
N ALA A 101 -11.22 -7.90 6.88
CA ALA A 101 -11.12 -6.64 7.59
C ALA A 101 -12.34 -6.34 8.47
N LYS A 102 -13.55 -6.70 8.01
CA LYS A 102 -14.81 -6.55 8.75
C LYS A 102 -15.14 -7.72 9.68
N GLY A 103 -14.41 -8.82 9.55
CA GLY A 103 -14.62 -10.06 10.29
C GLY A 103 -13.43 -10.39 11.21
N PRO A 104 -12.65 -11.43 10.88
CA PRO A 104 -11.61 -11.94 11.79
C PRO A 104 -10.50 -10.93 12.10
N LEU A 105 -10.25 -9.96 11.24
CA LEU A 105 -9.25 -8.90 11.43
C LEU A 105 -9.82 -7.58 11.95
N ALA A 106 -11.13 -7.49 12.25
CA ALA A 106 -11.80 -6.22 12.61
C ALA A 106 -11.08 -5.47 13.75
N HIS A 107 -10.53 -6.19 14.72
CA HIS A 107 -9.79 -5.58 15.83
C HIS A 107 -8.47 -4.90 15.40
N LEU A 108 -7.89 -5.24 14.24
CA LEU A 108 -6.71 -4.55 13.68
C LEU A 108 -7.11 -3.26 12.97
N PHE A 109 -8.31 -3.25 12.42
CA PHE A 109 -8.85 -2.11 11.68
C PHE A 109 -9.49 -1.08 12.61
N GLU A 110 -9.94 -1.51 13.79
CA GLU A 110 -10.74 -0.66 14.69
C GLU A 110 -11.95 -0.10 13.92
N ASP A 111 -12.16 1.22 13.91
CA ASP A 111 -13.23 1.92 13.21
C ASP A 111 -12.75 2.61 11.91
N CYS A 112 -11.54 2.31 11.44
CA CYS A 112 -10.94 3.02 10.31
C CYS A 112 -11.71 2.86 8.99
N LEU A 113 -12.46 1.78 8.80
CA LEU A 113 -13.29 1.56 7.63
C LEU A 113 -14.60 2.35 7.67
N ASP A 114 -15.03 2.82 8.84
CA ASP A 114 -16.25 3.61 9.05
C ASP A 114 -15.97 5.12 8.97
N ASP A 115 -14.70 5.52 8.81
CA ASP A 115 -14.30 6.91 8.64
C ASP A 115 -14.92 7.49 7.36
N PRO A 116 -15.69 8.60 7.43
CA PRO A 116 -16.36 9.19 6.27
C PRO A 116 -15.42 9.70 5.19
N ARG A 117 -14.13 9.85 5.47
CA ARG A 117 -13.10 10.19 4.48
C ARG A 117 -12.74 9.03 3.58
N VAL A 118 -13.02 7.78 3.98
CA VAL A 118 -12.57 6.55 3.33
C VAL A 118 -13.63 6.01 2.38
N SER A 119 -13.18 5.58 1.22
CA SER A 119 -13.97 4.79 0.28
C SER A 119 -13.14 3.59 -0.23
N ILE A 120 -13.73 2.41 -0.21
CA ILE A 120 -13.12 1.20 -0.77
C ILE A 120 -13.58 1.04 -2.22
N ALA A 121 -12.62 0.91 -3.13
CA ALA A 121 -12.82 0.58 -4.53
C ALA A 121 -12.30 -0.84 -4.78
N LEU A 122 -13.22 -1.79 -5.00
CA LEU A 122 -12.83 -3.15 -5.37
C LEU A 122 -12.31 -3.18 -6.80
N GLY A 123 -11.10 -3.70 -7.00
CA GLY A 123 -10.46 -3.85 -8.30
C GLY A 123 -8.98 -3.45 -8.30
N ASP A 124 -8.40 -3.49 -9.49
CA ASP A 124 -6.98 -3.16 -9.70
C ASP A 124 -6.73 -1.66 -9.45
N VAL A 125 -5.72 -1.33 -8.64
CA VAL A 125 -5.31 0.06 -8.36
C VAL A 125 -4.92 0.84 -9.63
N ARG A 126 -4.57 0.16 -10.69
CA ARG A 126 -4.29 0.77 -11.99
C ARG A 126 -5.50 1.49 -12.59
N ASP A 127 -6.70 0.98 -12.37
CA ASP A 127 -7.92 1.58 -12.93
C ASP A 127 -8.13 3.02 -12.42
N PRO A 128 -8.16 3.30 -11.12
CA PRO A 128 -8.24 4.67 -10.61
C PRO A 128 -6.99 5.51 -10.96
N ILE A 129 -5.80 4.92 -11.12
CA ILE A 129 -4.61 5.64 -11.57
C ILE A 129 -4.80 6.11 -13.02
N VAL A 130 -5.19 5.22 -13.93
CA VAL A 130 -5.36 5.56 -15.36
C VAL A 130 -6.50 6.57 -15.56
N ALA A 131 -7.59 6.44 -14.80
CA ALA A 131 -8.73 7.36 -14.88
C ALA A 131 -8.51 8.71 -14.17
N GLY A 132 -7.44 8.85 -13.39
CA GLY A 132 -7.28 9.91 -12.40
C GLY A 132 -6.35 11.06 -12.76
N ALA A 133 -6.29 11.52 -14.03
CA ALA A 133 -5.37 12.59 -14.45
C ALA A 133 -5.43 13.82 -13.51
N GLY A 134 -4.28 14.14 -12.87
CA GLY A 134 -4.13 15.28 -11.94
C GLY A 134 -4.99 15.22 -10.68
N ARG A 135 -5.53 14.04 -10.35
CA ARG A 135 -6.54 13.88 -9.28
C ARG A 135 -5.96 13.71 -7.89
N TYR A 136 -4.81 13.06 -7.78
CA TYR A 136 -4.28 12.62 -6.48
C TYR A 136 -3.13 13.50 -6.01
N ASP A 137 -3.14 13.84 -4.74
CA ASP A 137 -2.04 14.54 -4.08
C ASP A 137 -0.98 13.55 -3.57
N ALA A 138 -1.42 12.34 -3.23
CA ALA A 138 -0.53 11.21 -2.99
C ALA A 138 -1.14 9.92 -3.55
N ILE A 139 -0.28 9.04 -4.03
CA ILE A 139 -0.57 7.65 -4.36
C ILE A 139 0.39 6.80 -3.51
N LEU A 140 -0.16 5.95 -2.64
CA LEU A 140 0.59 5.07 -1.75
C LEU A 140 0.40 3.64 -2.26
N LEU A 141 1.46 3.00 -2.73
CA LEU A 141 1.40 1.63 -3.24
C LEU A 141 2.00 0.67 -2.21
N ASP A 142 1.11 -0.09 -1.59
CA ASP A 142 1.38 -1.13 -0.61
C ASP A 142 0.82 -2.46 -1.15
N VAL A 143 1.26 -2.82 -2.35
CA VAL A 143 0.79 -4.00 -3.07
C VAL A 143 1.93 -5.00 -3.22
N ASP A 144 1.67 -6.27 -2.93
CA ASP A 144 2.63 -7.37 -2.93
C ASP A 144 3.90 -7.07 -2.11
N ASN A 145 5.05 -7.62 -2.53
CA ASN A 145 6.34 -7.34 -1.93
C ASN A 145 7.12 -6.21 -2.64
N GLY A 146 6.40 -5.31 -3.34
CA GLY A 146 6.98 -4.22 -4.10
C GLY A 146 7.27 -4.57 -5.56
N PRO A 147 8.10 -3.78 -6.27
CA PRO A 147 8.34 -3.91 -7.71
C PRO A 147 8.87 -5.27 -8.17
N ASP A 148 9.55 -6.01 -7.30
CA ASP A 148 10.04 -7.38 -7.53
C ASP A 148 9.13 -8.44 -6.87
N GLY A 149 7.87 -8.09 -6.59
CA GLY A 149 6.91 -8.95 -5.88
C GLY A 149 6.64 -10.30 -6.54
N LEU A 150 5.96 -11.17 -5.78
CA LEU A 150 5.73 -12.59 -6.14
C LEU A 150 4.85 -12.79 -7.38
N ILE A 151 4.14 -11.76 -7.85
CA ILE A 151 3.23 -11.82 -9.00
C ILE A 151 3.77 -10.92 -10.12
N HIS A 152 4.79 -11.42 -10.83
CA HIS A 152 5.54 -10.64 -11.84
C HIS A 152 4.72 -9.94 -12.92
N VAL A 153 3.67 -10.58 -13.46
CA VAL A 153 2.93 -10.03 -14.62
C VAL A 153 2.06 -8.82 -14.24
N ALA A 154 1.41 -8.85 -13.10
CA ALA A 154 0.62 -7.71 -12.60
C ALA A 154 1.53 -6.54 -12.20
N ASN A 155 2.68 -6.83 -11.58
CA ASN A 155 3.67 -5.86 -11.16
C ASN A 155 4.31 -5.12 -12.34
N ASP A 156 4.62 -5.80 -13.45
CA ASP A 156 5.15 -5.16 -14.65
C ASP A 156 4.19 -4.10 -15.23
N ARG A 157 2.89 -4.32 -15.12
CA ARG A 157 1.88 -3.35 -15.55
C ARG A 157 1.83 -2.11 -14.66
N LEU A 158 2.05 -2.25 -13.35
CA LEU A 158 2.01 -1.14 -12.39
C LEU A 158 3.36 -0.42 -12.32
N TYR A 159 4.46 -1.16 -12.19
CA TYR A 159 5.80 -0.65 -11.92
C TYR A 159 6.68 -0.53 -13.17
N GLY A 160 6.19 -0.94 -14.32
CA GLY A 160 6.83 -0.70 -15.62
C GLY A 160 6.66 0.74 -16.07
N GLY A 161 7.40 1.12 -17.14
CA GLY A 161 7.44 2.51 -17.60
C GLY A 161 6.07 3.11 -17.97
N ALA A 162 5.12 2.31 -18.48
CA ALA A 162 3.77 2.77 -18.78
C ALA A 162 2.95 3.05 -17.51
N GLY A 163 3.00 2.13 -16.53
CA GLY A 163 2.33 2.30 -15.23
C GLY A 163 2.86 3.50 -14.45
N LEU A 164 4.19 3.68 -14.41
CA LEU A 164 4.80 4.83 -13.73
C LEU A 164 4.47 6.16 -14.41
N ARG A 165 4.37 6.22 -15.74
CA ARG A 165 3.89 7.43 -16.44
C ARG A 165 2.41 7.70 -16.17
N ALA A 166 1.58 6.65 -16.07
CA ALA A 166 0.18 6.79 -15.67
C ALA A 166 0.06 7.33 -14.23
N ALA A 167 0.85 6.80 -13.30
CA ALA A 167 0.91 7.30 -11.93
C ALA A 167 1.39 8.77 -11.87
N TYR A 168 2.40 9.13 -12.69
CA TYR A 168 2.85 10.52 -12.80
C TYR A 168 1.72 11.44 -13.30
N ALA A 169 1.00 11.03 -14.34
CA ALA A 169 -0.13 11.80 -14.87
C ALA A 169 -1.30 11.90 -13.89
N ALA A 170 -1.54 10.87 -13.09
CA ALA A 170 -2.61 10.82 -12.08
C ALA A 170 -2.36 11.74 -10.88
N LEU A 171 -1.11 12.04 -10.57
CA LEU A 171 -0.76 12.97 -9.50
C LEU A 171 -1.04 14.42 -9.90
N ALA A 172 -1.50 15.22 -8.96
CA ALA A 172 -1.50 16.67 -9.08
C ALA A 172 -0.05 17.22 -9.15
N PRO A 173 0.18 18.44 -9.69
CA PRO A 173 1.47 19.10 -9.59
C PRO A 173 1.96 19.16 -8.13
N GLY A 174 3.21 18.79 -7.89
CA GLY A 174 3.77 18.66 -6.54
C GLY A 174 3.33 17.42 -5.76
N GLY A 175 2.50 16.54 -6.36
CA GLY A 175 2.05 15.31 -5.74
C GLY A 175 3.15 14.25 -5.61
N VAL A 176 2.91 13.22 -4.79
CA VAL A 176 3.88 12.17 -4.49
C VAL A 176 3.34 10.77 -4.77
N LEU A 177 4.12 9.95 -5.46
CA LEU A 177 3.98 8.50 -5.48
C LEU A 177 4.91 7.92 -4.41
N ALA A 178 4.35 7.22 -3.42
CA ALA A 178 5.11 6.48 -2.44
C ALA A 178 4.93 4.98 -2.70
N VAL A 179 6.05 4.24 -2.79
CA VAL A 179 6.04 2.80 -3.07
C VAL A 179 6.79 2.06 -1.99
N TRP A 180 6.13 1.09 -1.36
CA TRP A 180 6.76 0.18 -0.43
C TRP A 180 7.43 -0.99 -1.15
N SER A 181 8.55 -1.48 -0.59
CA SER A 181 9.21 -2.70 -1.05
C SER A 181 9.96 -3.39 0.09
N ALA A 182 9.95 -4.72 0.05
CA ALA A 182 10.72 -5.55 0.96
C ALA A 182 12.25 -5.39 0.77
N TYR A 183 12.68 -5.04 -0.45
CA TYR A 183 14.10 -4.98 -0.82
C TYR A 183 14.42 -3.72 -1.62
N PRO A 184 15.70 -3.24 -1.58
CA PRO A 184 16.15 -2.17 -2.47
C PRO A 184 16.19 -2.65 -3.93
N ASP A 185 15.74 -1.82 -4.86
CA ASP A 185 15.82 -2.04 -6.31
C ASP A 185 16.31 -0.77 -7.00
N LYS A 186 17.60 -0.76 -7.38
CA LYS A 186 18.23 0.36 -8.08
C LYS A 186 17.61 0.57 -9.48
N ALA A 187 17.25 -0.51 -10.16
CA ALA A 187 16.65 -0.43 -11.49
C ALA A 187 15.25 0.20 -11.41
N PHE A 188 14.50 -0.05 -10.33
CA PHE A 188 13.22 0.61 -10.09
C PHE A 188 13.39 2.12 -9.83
N ALA A 189 14.35 2.51 -8.99
CA ALA A 189 14.66 3.92 -8.76
C ALA A 189 15.01 4.65 -10.07
N GLU A 190 15.79 4.00 -10.97
CA GLU A 190 16.08 4.52 -12.29
C GLU A 190 14.85 4.59 -13.20
N ARG A 191 13.91 3.61 -13.12
CA ARG A 191 12.65 3.63 -13.86
C ARG A 191 11.76 4.80 -13.43
N LEU A 192 11.66 5.07 -12.11
CA LEU A 192 10.97 6.24 -11.57
C LEU A 192 11.53 7.54 -12.13
N GLY A 193 12.86 7.71 -12.12
CA GLY A 193 13.52 8.88 -12.69
C GLY A 193 13.23 9.05 -14.18
N ARG A 194 13.26 7.95 -14.97
CA ARG A 194 12.91 7.97 -16.41
C ARG A 194 11.44 8.30 -16.67
N ALA A 195 10.55 8.04 -15.71
CA ALA A 195 9.14 8.42 -15.77
C ALA A 195 8.90 9.90 -15.42
N GLY A 196 9.94 10.65 -15.03
CA GLY A 196 9.88 12.08 -14.74
C GLY A 196 9.84 12.46 -13.26
N PHE A 197 9.93 11.48 -12.36
CA PHE A 197 9.91 11.72 -10.92
C PHE A 197 11.26 12.18 -10.36
N VAL A 198 11.20 13.04 -9.35
CA VAL A 198 12.33 13.24 -8.41
C VAL A 198 12.22 12.22 -7.31
N VAL A 199 13.23 11.35 -7.19
CA VAL A 199 13.19 10.15 -6.34
C VAL A 199 14.01 10.35 -5.06
N ASP A 200 13.40 10.01 -3.91
CA ASP A 200 14.04 9.97 -2.59
C ASP A 200 13.80 8.57 -2.00
N GLU A 201 14.87 7.80 -1.77
CA GLU A 201 14.80 6.46 -1.20
C GLU A 201 14.95 6.52 0.32
N ARG A 202 14.01 5.94 1.04
CA ARG A 202 14.00 5.89 2.49
C ARG A 202 14.08 4.45 3.00
N LYS A 203 15.07 4.17 3.82
CA LYS A 203 15.20 2.91 4.54
C LYS A 203 14.41 2.99 5.84
N VAL A 204 13.38 2.16 5.98
CA VAL A 204 12.47 2.13 7.13
C VAL A 204 12.54 0.78 7.84
N ARG A 205 12.10 0.72 9.09
CA ARG A 205 12.09 -0.53 9.85
C ARG A 205 10.74 -1.22 9.77
N ALA A 206 10.76 -2.53 9.53
CA ALA A 206 9.56 -3.35 9.46
C ALA A 206 8.71 -3.32 10.75
N THR A 207 9.36 -3.21 11.92
CA THR A 207 8.67 -3.25 13.22
C THR A 207 8.31 -1.88 13.79
N GLY A 208 8.72 -0.77 13.13
CA GLY A 208 8.63 0.58 13.71
C GLY A 208 9.57 0.84 14.89
N GLY A 209 10.26 -0.20 15.41
CA GLY A 209 11.19 -0.12 16.53
C GLY A 209 12.65 0.06 16.12
N ARG A 210 13.56 -0.07 17.10
CA ARG A 210 15.02 0.07 16.87
C ARG A 210 15.67 -1.18 16.26
N LYS A 211 15.02 -2.35 16.28
CA LYS A 211 15.53 -3.64 15.80
C LYS A 211 14.59 -4.22 14.73
N GLY A 212 15.09 -5.14 13.92
CA GLY A 212 14.31 -5.85 12.90
C GLY A 212 14.78 -5.58 11.47
N ALA A 213 14.15 -6.23 10.51
CA ALA A 213 14.40 -6.05 9.09
C ALA A 213 14.18 -4.58 8.65
N HIS A 214 14.79 -4.23 7.53
CA HIS A 214 14.57 -2.95 6.89
C HIS A 214 13.87 -3.19 5.57
N HIS A 215 12.93 -2.29 5.29
CA HIS A 215 12.26 -2.18 4.01
C HIS A 215 12.59 -0.84 3.37
N ILE A 216 12.19 -0.66 2.13
CA ILE A 216 12.42 0.56 1.36
C ILE A 216 11.07 1.24 1.09
N VAL A 217 11.07 2.56 1.20
CA VAL A 217 10.00 3.41 0.70
C VAL A 217 10.60 4.39 -0.29
N TRP A 218 10.19 4.31 -1.55
CA TRP A 218 10.51 5.33 -2.54
C TRP A 218 9.47 6.43 -2.51
N LEU A 219 9.94 7.66 -2.34
CA LEU A 219 9.13 8.87 -2.44
C LEU A 219 9.43 9.54 -3.77
N ALA A 220 8.59 9.32 -4.75
CA ALA A 220 8.74 9.82 -6.11
C ALA A 220 7.82 11.03 -6.32
N SER A 221 8.40 12.24 -6.34
CA SER A 221 7.67 13.49 -6.45
C SER A 221 7.49 13.92 -7.90
N ARG A 222 6.26 14.32 -8.26
CA ARG A 222 5.97 15.05 -9.49
C ARG A 222 6.39 16.51 -9.31
N ALA A 223 7.06 17.10 -10.30
CA ALA A 223 7.34 18.54 -10.30
C ALA A 223 6.04 19.37 -10.17
N GLY A 224 6.14 20.51 -9.48
CA GLY A 224 5.04 21.46 -9.30
C GLY A 224 4.79 22.30 -10.54
#